data_762f3d338f714240a745385b6b855cc1
#
_entry.id   762f3d338f714240a745385b6b855cc1
#
_cell.length_a   1.000
_cell.length_b   1.000
_cell.length_c   1.000
_cell.angle_alpha   90.00
_cell.angle_beta   90.00
_cell.angle_gamma   90.00
#
_symmetry.space_group_name_H-M   'P 1'
#
loop_
_entity.id
_entity.type
_entity.pdbx_description
1 polymer ?
#
loop_
_entity_poly.entity_id
_entity_poly.type
_entity_poly.pdbx_seq_one_letter_code
_entity_poly.pdbx_strand_id
1 'polypeptide(L)'
;MYPTYTSKFPELGFYGLPGHSRAPRDILRQAQDAEALGIGNIMISERADFKEISALCGAVAAVTDRLYIGTSGTNLNTRHPVITASMGSTLNRLSEGRFALGLAKGVKLRWQALNVGFPSFEHERNFVALMRRLWQGEQVLGHDSPLGQYPALQLAPYVDEDIPLLYVGFGQKSLEHAGRIYDGAHLHTFMSDQALSDAVTAFRRGEETAGRANGKLWSVFATVHQPSETDYLKMIVARLATYLQIPGYGEALVTVNDWDMDTLYSFRSAAVVKNIGGAIDSVADFTQLQAIEKLIPEHWRPAAVGDAKTCAERWVDQFNAGADGLIIHASTPEQFAPVLAEYEKIRPNELFVERSNRPG
;
A
#
# COMPACT_ATOMS: atom_id res chain seq x y z
N MET A 1 -26.36 8.00 -0.45
CA MET A 1 -25.05 8.66 -0.76
C MET A 1 -24.42 9.04 0.58
N TYR A 2 -23.21 8.65 0.83
CA TYR A 2 -22.47 8.97 2.05
C TYR A 2 -21.91 10.40 1.99
N PRO A 3 -21.58 11.03 3.14
CA PRO A 3 -20.97 12.36 3.16
C PRO A 3 -19.54 12.32 2.58
N THR A 4 -19.06 13.47 2.12
CA THR A 4 -17.66 13.63 1.75
C THR A 4 -16.86 13.98 3.01
N TYR A 5 -15.86 13.18 3.31
CA TYR A 5 -14.99 13.40 4.48
C TYR A 5 -13.73 14.15 4.07
N THR A 6 -13.38 15.16 4.85
CA THR A 6 -12.16 15.95 4.65
C THR A 6 -11.48 16.16 5.99
N SER A 7 -10.23 15.73 6.07
CA SER A 7 -9.32 15.95 7.20
C SER A 7 -8.42 17.14 6.93
N LYS A 8 -7.63 17.54 7.92
CA LYS A 8 -6.63 18.61 7.76
C LYS A 8 -5.58 18.26 6.70
N PHE A 9 -5.18 16.98 6.63
CA PHE A 9 -4.20 16.45 5.70
C PHE A 9 -4.81 15.28 4.89
N PRO A 10 -5.73 15.55 3.95
CA PRO A 10 -6.39 14.51 3.16
C PRO A 10 -5.44 13.77 2.21
N GLU A 11 -4.30 14.39 1.88
CA GLU A 11 -3.23 13.82 1.07
C GLU A 11 -2.30 12.87 1.82
N LEU A 12 -2.41 12.82 3.16
CA LEU A 12 -1.58 11.95 3.98
C LEU A 12 -2.35 10.71 4.44
N GLY A 13 -1.68 9.59 4.39
CA GLY A 13 -2.09 8.33 4.98
C GLY A 13 -0.93 7.68 5.73
N PHE A 14 -1.19 6.60 6.44
CA PHE A 14 -0.14 5.80 7.06
C PHE A 14 -0.48 4.31 7.04
N TYR A 15 0.55 3.45 7.13
CA TYR A 15 0.35 2.03 7.33
C TYR A 15 0.12 1.72 8.81
N GLY A 16 -1.07 1.21 9.13
CA GLY A 16 -1.36 0.70 10.47
C GLY A 16 -0.50 -0.51 10.83
N LEU A 17 -0.08 -0.60 12.10
CA LEU A 17 0.76 -1.66 12.65
C LEU A 17 2.10 -1.79 11.90
N PRO A 18 2.96 -0.78 11.89
CA PRO A 18 4.26 -0.85 11.21
C PRO A 18 5.14 -1.96 11.76
N GLY A 19 6.03 -2.48 10.93
CA GLY A 19 6.94 -3.57 11.30
C GLY A 19 6.22 -4.91 11.53
N HIS A 20 6.69 -5.69 12.51
CA HIS A 20 6.12 -6.98 12.92
C HIS A 20 5.38 -6.85 14.26
N SER A 21 4.36 -5.97 14.32
CA SER A 21 3.52 -5.84 15.51
C SER A 21 2.86 -7.17 15.86
N ARG A 22 2.97 -7.59 17.11
CA ARG A 22 2.31 -8.79 17.67
C ARG A 22 1.02 -8.45 18.42
N ALA A 23 0.67 -7.18 18.51
CA ALA A 23 -0.50 -6.66 19.21
C ALA A 23 -1.47 -6.00 18.21
N PRO A 24 -2.33 -6.76 17.52
CA PRO A 24 -3.25 -6.20 16.53
C PRO A 24 -4.20 -5.15 17.12
N ARG A 25 -4.45 -5.18 18.44
CA ARG A 25 -5.26 -4.20 19.15
C ARG A 25 -4.69 -2.78 19.10
N ASP A 26 -3.37 -2.61 18.91
CA ASP A 26 -2.72 -1.30 18.83
C ASP A 26 -3.24 -0.46 17.66
N ILE A 27 -3.81 -1.10 16.64
CA ILE A 27 -4.40 -0.40 15.50
C ILE A 27 -5.52 0.58 15.91
N LEU A 28 -6.27 0.26 16.97
CA LEU A 28 -7.35 1.11 17.45
C LEU A 28 -6.82 2.47 17.91
N ARG A 29 -5.78 2.46 18.75
CA ARG A 29 -5.13 3.70 19.21
C ARG A 29 -4.47 4.43 18.04
N GLN A 30 -3.74 3.72 17.18
CA GLN A 30 -3.09 4.33 16.03
C GLN A 30 -4.11 5.03 15.10
N ALA A 31 -5.27 4.43 14.87
CA ALA A 31 -6.31 5.03 14.04
C ALA A 31 -6.90 6.30 14.69
N GLN A 32 -7.18 6.27 15.99
CA GLN A 32 -7.68 7.42 16.74
C GLN A 32 -6.65 8.56 16.81
N ASP A 33 -5.38 8.24 17.08
CA ASP A 33 -4.29 9.21 17.11
C ASP A 33 -4.11 9.89 15.73
N ALA A 34 -4.16 9.11 14.63
CA ALA A 34 -4.06 9.65 13.27
C ALA A 34 -5.24 10.57 12.93
N GLU A 35 -6.46 10.19 13.30
CA GLU A 35 -7.64 11.03 13.09
C GLU A 35 -7.57 12.32 13.89
N ALA A 36 -7.08 12.27 15.15
CA ALA A 36 -6.84 13.44 15.98
C ALA A 36 -5.78 14.39 15.41
N LEU A 37 -4.74 13.84 14.79
CA LEU A 37 -3.71 14.59 14.06
C LEU A 37 -4.22 15.18 12.73
N GLY A 38 -5.40 14.80 12.28
CA GLY A 38 -5.97 15.28 11.01
C GLY A 38 -5.46 14.54 9.77
N ILE A 39 -4.90 13.34 9.91
CA ILE A 39 -4.53 12.46 8.79
C ILE A 39 -5.80 11.97 8.08
N GLY A 40 -5.76 11.91 6.74
CA GLY A 40 -6.92 11.51 5.93
C GLY A 40 -7.13 10.01 5.83
N ASN A 41 -6.07 9.20 5.90
CA ASN A 41 -6.15 7.79 5.50
C ASN A 41 -5.36 6.86 6.42
N ILE A 42 -5.91 5.67 6.69
CA ILE A 42 -5.17 4.51 7.21
C ILE A 42 -5.17 3.39 6.19
N MET A 43 -4.00 2.84 5.91
CA MET A 43 -3.81 1.72 5.01
C MET A 43 -3.38 0.48 5.80
N ILE A 44 -4.00 -0.66 5.52
CA ILE A 44 -3.76 -1.90 6.24
C ILE A 44 -3.28 -2.96 5.25
N SER A 45 -2.10 -3.52 5.49
CA SER A 45 -1.57 -4.64 4.70
C SER A 45 -2.06 -5.98 5.25
N GLU A 46 -2.50 -6.88 4.38
CA GLU A 46 -2.87 -8.24 4.77
C GLU A 46 -1.64 -9.11 4.98
N ARG A 47 -1.60 -9.82 6.08
CA ARG A 47 -0.60 -10.86 6.38
C ARG A 47 -1.27 -12.06 7.02
N ALA A 48 -0.75 -13.26 6.74
CA ALA A 48 -1.32 -14.49 7.26
C ALA A 48 -1.03 -14.76 8.75
N ASP A 49 -0.40 -13.82 9.42
CA ASP A 49 -0.11 -13.88 10.86
C ASP A 49 -1.21 -13.18 11.69
N PHE A 50 -1.01 -11.93 12.05
CA PHE A 50 -1.91 -11.14 12.92
C PHE A 50 -2.67 -10.03 12.19
N LYS A 51 -2.60 -9.99 10.86
CA LYS A 51 -3.23 -8.94 10.05
C LYS A 51 -4.27 -9.51 9.08
N GLU A 52 -5.29 -10.19 9.63
CA GLU A 52 -6.48 -10.51 8.83
C GLU A 52 -7.21 -9.21 8.53
N ILE A 53 -7.43 -8.95 7.24
CA ILE A 53 -7.73 -7.61 6.75
C ILE A 53 -9.13 -7.13 7.11
N SER A 54 -10.14 -8.00 7.05
CA SER A 54 -11.52 -7.61 7.31
C SER A 54 -11.75 -7.31 8.79
N ALA A 55 -11.15 -8.09 9.69
CA ALA A 55 -11.23 -7.87 11.12
C ALA A 55 -10.60 -6.52 11.52
N LEU A 56 -9.41 -6.20 10.97
CA LEU A 56 -8.72 -4.96 11.30
C LEU A 56 -9.43 -3.73 10.72
N CYS A 57 -9.89 -3.79 9.46
CA CYS A 57 -10.65 -2.69 8.85
C CYS A 57 -11.97 -2.43 9.60
N GLY A 58 -12.68 -3.49 10.00
CA GLY A 58 -13.90 -3.37 10.80
C GLY A 58 -13.65 -2.77 12.17
N ALA A 59 -12.56 -3.14 12.84
CA ALA A 59 -12.18 -2.58 14.12
C ALA A 59 -11.85 -1.08 14.03
N VAL A 60 -11.15 -0.65 12.98
CA VAL A 60 -10.85 0.77 12.71
C VAL A 60 -12.13 1.55 12.40
N ALA A 61 -13.03 1.00 11.58
CA ALA A 61 -14.30 1.63 11.25
C ALA A 61 -15.15 1.94 12.48
N ALA A 62 -15.09 1.07 13.50
CA ALA A 62 -15.85 1.22 14.74
C ALA A 62 -15.32 2.29 15.70
N VAL A 63 -14.10 2.82 15.49
CA VAL A 63 -13.43 3.75 16.42
C VAL A 63 -13.02 5.07 15.76
N THR A 64 -13.40 5.29 14.51
CA THR A 64 -13.07 6.51 13.73
C THR A 64 -14.29 7.04 13.00
N ASP A 65 -14.34 8.36 12.79
CA ASP A 65 -15.49 9.06 12.19
C ASP A 65 -15.16 9.68 10.81
N ARG A 66 -13.90 9.99 10.52
CA ARG A 66 -13.48 10.70 9.30
C ARG A 66 -12.35 10.01 8.54
N LEU A 67 -11.56 9.20 9.25
CA LEU A 67 -10.39 8.52 8.67
C LEU A 67 -10.85 7.53 7.60
N TYR A 68 -10.33 7.66 6.38
CA TYR A 68 -10.60 6.73 5.30
C TYR A 68 -9.78 5.44 5.50
N ILE A 69 -10.38 4.30 5.25
CA ILE A 69 -9.82 2.98 5.57
C ILE A 69 -9.55 2.24 4.26
N GLY A 70 -8.29 1.93 3.98
CA GLY A 70 -7.93 1.19 2.77
C GLY A 70 -7.22 -0.12 3.08
N THR A 71 -7.50 -1.17 2.30
CA THR A 71 -6.59 -2.30 2.24
C THR A 71 -5.39 -1.92 1.37
N SER A 72 -4.14 -2.28 1.80
CA SER A 72 -2.96 -1.96 1.00
C SER A 72 -1.85 -3.01 1.18
N GLY A 73 -2.07 -4.20 0.58
CA GLY A 73 -3.26 -4.64 -0.14
C GLY A 73 -3.68 -6.00 0.34
N THR A 74 -4.93 -6.32 0.03
CA THR A 74 -5.39 -7.70 0.03
C THR A 74 -5.13 -8.35 -1.35
N ASN A 75 -5.57 -9.58 -1.54
CA ASN A 75 -5.31 -10.33 -2.76
C ASN A 75 -6.62 -10.76 -3.46
N LEU A 76 -6.47 -11.20 -4.73
CA LEU A 76 -7.60 -11.55 -5.60
C LEU A 76 -7.96 -13.04 -5.55
N ASN A 77 -7.15 -13.90 -4.94
CA ASN A 77 -7.18 -15.35 -5.20
C ASN A 77 -7.36 -16.24 -3.97
N THR A 78 -7.36 -15.68 -2.76
CA THR A 78 -7.60 -16.51 -1.54
C THR A 78 -9.05 -16.49 -1.06
N ARG A 79 -9.88 -15.59 -1.60
CA ARG A 79 -11.31 -15.49 -1.27
C ARG A 79 -12.16 -15.66 -2.50
N HIS A 80 -13.31 -16.29 -2.36
CA HIS A 80 -14.32 -16.30 -3.41
C HIS A 80 -14.76 -14.84 -3.75
N PRO A 81 -14.94 -14.48 -5.03
CA PRO A 81 -15.27 -13.10 -5.41
C PRO A 81 -16.47 -12.49 -4.68
N VAL A 82 -17.55 -13.27 -4.48
CA VAL A 82 -18.72 -12.82 -3.72
C VAL A 82 -18.39 -12.50 -2.26
N ILE A 83 -17.48 -13.25 -1.65
CA ILE A 83 -17.04 -12.98 -0.27
C ILE A 83 -16.24 -11.67 -0.20
N THR A 84 -15.39 -11.42 -1.18
CA THR A 84 -14.67 -10.13 -1.27
C THR A 84 -15.62 -8.97 -1.53
N ALA A 85 -16.60 -9.14 -2.41
CA ALA A 85 -17.62 -8.11 -2.65
C ALA A 85 -18.47 -7.83 -1.41
N SER A 86 -18.89 -8.87 -0.69
CA SER A 86 -19.62 -8.76 0.59
C SER A 86 -18.79 -8.07 1.68
N MET A 87 -17.50 -8.41 1.80
CA MET A 87 -16.56 -7.73 2.70
C MET A 87 -16.50 -6.23 2.38
N GLY A 88 -16.32 -5.87 1.12
CA GLY A 88 -16.28 -4.47 0.68
C GLY A 88 -17.55 -3.72 1.02
N SER A 89 -18.72 -4.26 0.68
CA SER A 89 -20.02 -3.65 1.00
C SER A 89 -20.24 -3.51 2.51
N THR A 90 -19.90 -4.54 3.29
CA THR A 90 -20.02 -4.49 4.76
C THR A 90 -19.12 -3.41 5.37
N LEU A 91 -17.84 -3.36 4.97
CA LEU A 91 -16.90 -2.38 5.49
C LEU A 91 -17.24 -0.95 5.06
N ASN A 92 -17.73 -0.78 3.82
CA ASN A 92 -18.17 0.52 3.34
C ASN A 92 -19.36 1.06 4.14
N ARG A 93 -20.36 0.22 4.42
CA ARG A 93 -21.52 0.59 5.25
C ARG A 93 -21.16 0.82 6.72
N LEU A 94 -20.32 -0.06 7.28
CA LEU A 94 -19.85 0.05 8.67
C LEU A 94 -19.07 1.35 8.91
N SER A 95 -18.31 1.78 7.89
CA SER A 95 -17.52 3.02 7.92
C SER A 95 -18.25 4.24 7.33
N GLU A 96 -19.55 4.11 6.99
CA GLU A 96 -20.33 5.20 6.37
C GLU A 96 -19.68 5.78 5.10
N GLY A 97 -19.20 4.88 4.21
CA GLY A 97 -18.61 5.28 2.91
C GLY A 97 -17.11 5.60 2.93
N ARG A 98 -16.40 5.26 4.01
CA ARG A 98 -14.96 5.53 4.16
C ARG A 98 -14.07 4.32 3.89
N PHE A 99 -14.47 3.41 3.01
CA PHE A 99 -13.70 2.22 2.69
C PHE A 99 -13.20 2.22 1.24
N ALA A 100 -11.98 1.75 1.02
CA ALA A 100 -11.39 1.49 -0.29
C ALA A 100 -10.76 0.10 -0.34
N LEU A 101 -10.97 -0.62 -1.44
CA LEU A 101 -10.42 -1.95 -1.66
C LEU A 101 -9.13 -1.88 -2.49
N GLY A 102 -7.98 -1.97 -1.83
CA GLY A 102 -6.69 -2.07 -2.49
C GLY A 102 -6.26 -3.52 -2.71
N LEU A 103 -5.93 -3.85 -3.94
CA LEU A 103 -5.65 -5.21 -4.42
C LEU A 103 -4.21 -5.34 -4.90
N ALA A 104 -3.52 -6.38 -4.44
CA ALA A 104 -2.16 -6.73 -4.83
C ALA A 104 -2.11 -8.12 -5.48
N LYS A 105 -1.24 -8.30 -6.48
CA LYS A 105 -0.93 -9.64 -7.02
C LYS A 105 -0.19 -10.52 -6.02
N GLY A 106 0.51 -9.92 -5.08
CA GLY A 106 1.35 -10.64 -4.12
C GLY A 106 2.60 -11.26 -4.75
N VAL A 107 3.27 -12.12 -4.00
CA VAL A 107 4.53 -12.77 -4.39
C VAL A 107 4.24 -14.17 -4.94
N LYS A 108 4.68 -14.45 -6.16
CA LYS A 108 4.42 -15.74 -6.87
C LYS A 108 4.83 -16.96 -6.04
N LEU A 109 6.01 -16.90 -5.40
CA LEU A 109 6.51 -18.00 -4.56
C LEU A 109 5.57 -18.33 -3.40
N ARG A 110 4.95 -17.31 -2.78
CA ARG A 110 3.97 -17.50 -1.71
C ARG A 110 2.71 -18.21 -2.21
N TRP A 111 2.21 -17.82 -3.39
CA TRP A 111 1.02 -18.45 -3.98
C TRP A 111 1.28 -19.90 -4.36
N GLN A 112 2.47 -20.20 -4.87
CA GLN A 112 2.90 -21.59 -5.13
C GLN A 112 2.90 -22.43 -3.85
N ALA A 113 3.46 -21.88 -2.74
CA ALA A 113 3.47 -22.57 -1.44
C ALA A 113 2.05 -22.81 -0.88
N LEU A 114 1.10 -21.94 -1.19
CA LEU A 114 -0.32 -22.09 -0.78
C LEU A 114 -1.16 -22.86 -1.80
N ASN A 115 -0.55 -23.35 -2.88
CA ASN A 115 -1.24 -24.01 -3.99
C ASN A 115 -2.38 -23.17 -4.60
N VAL A 116 -2.13 -21.85 -4.75
CA VAL A 116 -3.06 -20.88 -5.34
C VAL A 116 -2.43 -20.28 -6.60
N GLY A 117 -3.23 -20.04 -7.65
CA GLY A 117 -2.77 -19.47 -8.90
C GLY A 117 -2.23 -18.04 -8.75
N PHE A 118 -1.27 -17.66 -9.60
CA PHE A 118 -0.80 -16.27 -9.67
C PHE A 118 -1.68 -15.47 -10.64
N PRO A 119 -2.25 -14.31 -10.23
CA PRO A 119 -3.20 -13.59 -11.06
C PRO A 119 -2.52 -12.94 -12.29
N SER A 120 -3.15 -13.13 -13.46
CA SER A 120 -2.80 -12.43 -14.71
C SER A 120 -3.44 -11.03 -14.75
N PHE A 121 -3.08 -10.20 -15.72
CA PHE A 121 -3.77 -8.95 -15.99
C PHE A 121 -5.24 -9.14 -16.40
N GLU A 122 -5.53 -10.24 -17.08
CA GLU A 122 -6.90 -10.59 -17.43
C GLU A 122 -7.71 -10.96 -16.19
N HIS A 123 -7.12 -11.72 -15.26
CA HIS A 123 -7.73 -12.04 -13.97
C HIS A 123 -8.07 -10.74 -13.20
N GLU A 124 -7.13 -9.78 -13.10
CA GLU A 124 -7.34 -8.49 -12.46
C GLU A 124 -8.49 -7.72 -13.10
N ARG A 125 -8.48 -7.59 -14.45
CA ARG A 125 -9.51 -6.88 -15.18
C ARG A 125 -10.91 -7.45 -14.92
N ASN A 126 -11.05 -8.78 -14.99
CA ASN A 126 -12.33 -9.45 -14.72
C ASN A 126 -12.76 -9.27 -13.26
N PHE A 127 -11.81 -9.33 -12.31
CA PHE A 127 -12.10 -9.15 -10.89
C PHE A 127 -12.61 -7.74 -10.60
N VAL A 128 -11.92 -6.72 -11.08
CA VAL A 128 -12.32 -5.30 -10.92
C VAL A 128 -13.72 -5.06 -11.53
N ALA A 129 -13.95 -5.55 -12.74
CA ALA A 129 -15.26 -5.43 -13.39
C ALA A 129 -16.36 -6.14 -12.60
N LEU A 130 -16.08 -7.35 -12.11
CA LEU A 130 -17.04 -8.12 -11.31
C LEU A 130 -17.38 -7.43 -9.98
N MET A 131 -16.38 -6.87 -9.27
CA MET A 131 -16.62 -6.12 -8.03
C MET A 131 -17.59 -4.95 -8.27
N ARG A 132 -17.37 -4.13 -9.31
CA ARG A 132 -18.24 -3.00 -9.64
C ARG A 132 -19.68 -3.44 -9.92
N ARG A 133 -19.87 -4.51 -10.70
CA ARG A 133 -21.19 -5.07 -11.02
C ARG A 133 -21.92 -5.55 -9.78
N LEU A 134 -21.24 -6.30 -8.92
CA LEU A 134 -21.82 -6.82 -7.67
C LEU A 134 -22.19 -5.70 -6.70
N TRP A 135 -21.39 -4.64 -6.61
CA TRP A 135 -21.69 -3.48 -5.78
C TRP A 135 -22.81 -2.59 -6.34
N GLN A 136 -23.13 -2.71 -7.61
CA GLN A 136 -24.31 -2.10 -8.21
C GLN A 136 -25.58 -2.97 -8.05
N GLY A 137 -25.53 -4.05 -7.27
CA GLY A 137 -26.67 -4.95 -7.03
C GLY A 137 -26.99 -5.86 -8.21
N GLU A 138 -26.12 -5.92 -9.23
CA GLU A 138 -26.38 -6.73 -10.44
C GLU A 138 -26.36 -8.23 -10.12
N GLN A 139 -27.31 -8.95 -10.72
CA GLN A 139 -27.25 -10.40 -10.80
C GLN A 139 -26.42 -10.81 -12.02
N VAL A 140 -25.20 -11.31 -11.77
CA VAL A 140 -24.28 -11.75 -12.81
C VAL A 140 -24.53 -13.22 -13.10
N LEU A 141 -25.13 -13.52 -14.26
CA LEU A 141 -25.47 -14.89 -14.68
C LEU A 141 -24.43 -15.43 -15.67
N GLY A 142 -24.11 -16.72 -15.56
CA GLY A 142 -23.23 -17.43 -16.49
C GLY A 142 -21.82 -16.83 -16.59
N HIS A 143 -21.26 -16.36 -15.48
CA HIS A 143 -19.90 -15.81 -15.48
C HIS A 143 -18.88 -16.89 -15.82
N ASP A 144 -18.10 -16.65 -16.87
CA ASP A 144 -16.98 -17.50 -17.29
C ASP A 144 -15.75 -16.62 -17.55
N SER A 145 -14.70 -16.79 -16.77
CA SER A 145 -13.48 -16.01 -16.84
C SER A 145 -12.33 -16.70 -16.09
N PRO A 146 -11.10 -16.16 -16.10
CA PRO A 146 -10.03 -16.67 -15.25
C PRO A 146 -10.34 -16.71 -13.76
N LEU A 147 -11.39 -16.03 -13.29
CA LEU A 147 -11.86 -16.11 -11.89
C LEU A 147 -12.55 -17.44 -11.58
N GLY A 148 -13.07 -18.13 -12.59
CA GLY A 148 -13.86 -19.34 -12.50
C GLY A 148 -15.16 -19.26 -13.27
N GLN A 149 -15.90 -20.37 -13.23
CA GLN A 149 -17.22 -20.49 -13.84
C GLN A 149 -18.29 -20.48 -12.76
N TYR A 150 -19.17 -19.48 -12.80
CA TYR A 150 -20.21 -19.29 -11.80
C TYR A 150 -21.58 -19.18 -12.49
N PRO A 151 -22.53 -20.09 -12.21
CA PRO A 151 -23.88 -20.02 -12.78
C PRO A 151 -24.60 -18.71 -12.44
N ALA A 152 -24.43 -18.24 -11.20
CA ALA A 152 -24.97 -16.96 -10.74
C ALA A 152 -24.13 -16.39 -9.60
N LEU A 153 -23.87 -15.09 -9.63
CA LEU A 153 -23.26 -14.33 -8.56
C LEU A 153 -24.13 -13.10 -8.28
N GLN A 154 -24.44 -12.82 -7.05
CA GLN A 154 -25.18 -11.63 -6.64
C GLN A 154 -24.91 -11.34 -5.15
N LEU A 155 -24.92 -10.06 -4.80
CA LEU A 155 -25.22 -9.57 -3.46
C LEU A 155 -26.73 -9.30 -3.36
N ALA A 156 -27.20 -8.67 -2.27
CA ALA A 156 -28.62 -8.30 -2.21
C ALA A 156 -28.96 -7.25 -3.30
N PRO A 157 -30.14 -7.29 -3.93
CA PRO A 157 -30.50 -6.35 -5.02
C PRO A 157 -30.53 -4.87 -4.61
N TYR A 158 -30.57 -4.57 -3.33
CA TYR A 158 -30.52 -3.20 -2.77
C TYR A 158 -29.11 -2.70 -2.50
N VAL A 159 -28.08 -3.47 -2.84
CA VAL A 159 -26.68 -3.03 -2.73
C VAL A 159 -26.41 -2.02 -3.84
N ASP A 160 -25.95 -0.85 -3.43
CA ASP A 160 -25.51 0.23 -4.31
C ASP A 160 -24.35 0.94 -3.61
N GLU A 161 -23.12 0.49 -3.91
CA GLU A 161 -21.92 0.94 -3.24
C GLU A 161 -20.92 1.51 -4.24
N ASP A 162 -20.42 2.70 -3.95
CA ASP A 162 -19.31 3.33 -4.67
C ASP A 162 -18.01 3.18 -3.87
N ILE A 163 -17.35 2.04 -4.04
CA ILE A 163 -16.11 1.70 -3.32
C ILE A 163 -14.92 1.88 -4.26
N PRO A 164 -13.94 2.75 -3.94
CA PRO A 164 -12.72 2.85 -4.74
C PRO A 164 -11.96 1.54 -4.80
N LEU A 165 -11.56 1.16 -6.00
CA LEU A 165 -10.67 0.03 -6.27
C LEU A 165 -9.27 0.55 -6.54
N LEU A 166 -8.30 0.13 -5.73
CA LEU A 166 -6.93 0.61 -5.80
C LEU A 166 -5.98 -0.53 -6.17
N TYR A 167 -5.07 -0.26 -7.07
CA TYR A 167 -3.96 -1.17 -7.35
C TYR A 167 -2.88 -1.03 -6.28
N VAL A 168 -2.32 -2.12 -5.79
CA VAL A 168 -1.20 -2.09 -4.84
C VAL A 168 -0.01 -2.81 -5.43
N GLY A 169 1.01 -2.07 -5.83
CA GLY A 169 2.19 -2.63 -6.45
C GLY A 169 3.01 -1.62 -7.24
N PHE A 170 3.93 -2.11 -8.04
CA PHE A 170 4.89 -1.32 -8.78
C PHE A 170 5.24 -2.00 -10.10
N GLY A 171 6.08 -1.35 -10.91
CA GLY A 171 6.47 -1.80 -12.24
C GLY A 171 5.63 -1.15 -13.33
N GLN A 172 6.30 -0.58 -14.34
CA GLN A 172 5.68 0.26 -15.36
C GLN A 172 4.49 -0.40 -16.08
N LYS A 173 4.65 -1.66 -16.54
CA LYS A 173 3.56 -2.38 -17.24
C LYS A 173 2.34 -2.61 -16.34
N SER A 174 2.58 -2.89 -15.06
CA SER A 174 1.50 -3.10 -14.09
C SER A 174 0.78 -1.81 -13.77
N LEU A 175 1.50 -0.70 -13.66
CA LEU A 175 0.92 0.61 -13.39
C LEU A 175 0.16 1.16 -14.59
N GLU A 176 0.66 0.96 -15.82
CA GLU A 176 -0.10 1.28 -17.03
C GLU A 176 -1.40 0.47 -17.12
N HIS A 177 -1.35 -0.84 -16.79
CA HIS A 177 -2.55 -1.66 -16.69
C HIS A 177 -3.49 -1.15 -15.59
N ALA A 178 -2.94 -0.77 -14.44
CA ALA A 178 -3.73 -0.23 -13.32
C ALA A 178 -4.45 1.07 -13.69
N GLY A 179 -3.80 2.00 -14.36
CA GLY A 179 -4.43 3.25 -14.83
C GLY A 179 -5.64 3.02 -15.72
N ARG A 180 -5.68 1.89 -16.45
CA ARG A 180 -6.82 1.54 -17.31
C ARG A 180 -8.06 1.10 -16.54
N ILE A 181 -7.94 0.53 -15.34
CA ILE A 181 -9.05 -0.18 -14.68
C ILE A 181 -9.29 0.20 -13.22
N TYR A 182 -8.28 0.71 -12.49
CA TYR A 182 -8.40 1.07 -11.08
C TYR A 182 -8.66 2.57 -10.91
N ASP A 183 -9.13 2.95 -9.72
CA ASP A 183 -9.42 4.35 -9.36
C ASP A 183 -8.20 5.04 -8.74
N GLY A 184 -7.14 4.31 -8.51
CA GLY A 184 -5.87 4.80 -8.02
C GLY A 184 -4.87 3.67 -7.81
N ALA A 185 -3.67 4.02 -7.35
CA ALA A 185 -2.64 3.06 -7.03
C ALA A 185 -1.84 3.46 -5.78
N HIS A 186 -1.48 2.46 -4.98
CA HIS A 186 -0.49 2.57 -3.90
C HIS A 186 0.81 1.93 -4.37
N LEU A 187 1.87 2.70 -4.37
CA LEU A 187 3.18 2.25 -4.80
C LEU A 187 3.87 1.40 -3.74
N HIS A 188 5.11 1.03 -4.01
CA HIS A 188 5.95 0.27 -3.09
C HIS A 188 6.89 1.19 -2.31
N THR A 189 7.25 0.79 -1.09
CA THR A 189 8.32 1.44 -0.31
C THR A 189 9.68 1.27 -1.01
N PHE A 190 10.59 2.20 -0.80
CA PHE A 190 11.94 2.22 -1.38
C PHE A 190 11.98 2.41 -2.91
N MET A 191 11.09 3.21 -3.43
CA MET A 191 11.20 3.78 -4.76
C MET A 191 11.95 5.12 -4.68
N SER A 192 12.94 5.31 -5.55
CA SER A 192 13.61 6.60 -5.72
C SER A 192 12.64 7.65 -6.27
N ASP A 193 12.97 8.93 -6.15
CA ASP A 193 12.13 10.02 -6.68
C ASP A 193 11.95 9.88 -8.20
N GLN A 194 12.98 9.42 -8.93
CA GLN A 194 12.86 9.12 -10.36
C GLN A 194 11.93 7.93 -10.63
N ALA A 195 12.06 6.84 -9.87
CA ALA A 195 11.18 5.67 -10.01
C ALA A 195 9.72 6.03 -9.69
N LEU A 196 9.49 6.94 -8.74
CA LEU A 196 8.16 7.50 -8.45
C LEU A 196 7.63 8.28 -9.65
N SER A 197 8.41 9.18 -10.24
CA SER A 197 8.00 9.98 -11.41
C SER A 197 7.69 9.09 -12.63
N ASP A 198 8.49 8.05 -12.86
CA ASP A 198 8.26 7.06 -13.92
C ASP A 198 6.97 6.25 -13.67
N ALA A 199 6.70 5.92 -12.42
CA ALA A 199 5.48 5.24 -12.00
C ALA A 199 4.22 6.09 -12.25
N VAL A 200 4.28 7.38 -11.91
CA VAL A 200 3.22 8.35 -12.22
C VAL A 200 2.98 8.40 -13.72
N THR A 201 4.03 8.56 -14.51
CA THR A 201 3.93 8.61 -15.98
C THR A 201 3.29 7.34 -16.55
N ALA A 202 3.68 6.17 -16.07
CA ALA A 202 3.11 4.91 -16.54
C ALA A 202 1.62 4.77 -16.19
N PHE A 203 1.22 5.15 -14.97
CA PHE A 203 -0.17 5.12 -14.55
C PHE A 203 -1.04 6.08 -15.38
N ARG A 204 -0.59 7.34 -15.57
CA ARG A 204 -1.29 8.34 -16.38
C ARG A 204 -1.46 7.91 -17.84
N ARG A 205 -0.45 7.26 -18.43
CA ARG A 205 -0.55 6.67 -19.78
C ARG A 205 -1.65 5.61 -19.85
N GLY A 206 -1.80 4.80 -18.80
CA GLY A 206 -2.89 3.84 -18.69
C GLY A 206 -4.26 4.50 -18.67
N GLU A 207 -4.42 5.57 -17.89
CA GLU A 207 -5.64 6.36 -17.81
C GLU A 207 -5.98 6.96 -19.18
N GLU A 208 -5.03 7.63 -19.83
CA GLU A 208 -5.22 8.24 -21.16
C GLU A 208 -5.67 7.20 -22.20
N THR A 209 -5.00 6.04 -22.23
CA THR A 209 -5.35 4.95 -23.15
C THR A 209 -6.78 4.46 -22.97
N ALA A 210 -7.32 4.51 -21.77
CA ALA A 210 -8.68 4.06 -21.42
C ALA A 210 -9.71 5.20 -21.40
N GLY A 211 -9.33 6.44 -21.73
CA GLY A 211 -10.21 7.61 -21.63
C GLY A 211 -10.62 7.92 -20.19
N ARG A 212 -9.78 7.59 -19.23
CA ARG A 212 -9.96 7.83 -17.79
C ARG A 212 -9.11 9.01 -17.34
N ALA A 213 -9.46 9.59 -16.21
CA ALA A 213 -8.68 10.63 -15.56
C ALA A 213 -8.99 10.62 -14.05
N ASN A 214 -8.21 11.40 -13.29
CA ASN A 214 -8.41 11.66 -11.87
C ASN A 214 -8.14 10.48 -10.91
N GLY A 215 -7.60 9.37 -11.37
CA GLY A 215 -7.09 8.33 -10.48
C GLY A 215 -5.96 8.88 -9.63
N LYS A 216 -5.89 8.48 -8.34
CA LYS A 216 -4.89 8.99 -7.41
C LYS A 216 -3.75 8.01 -7.21
N LEU A 217 -2.53 8.49 -7.41
CA LEU A 217 -1.32 7.69 -7.18
C LEU A 217 -0.66 8.10 -5.87
N TRP A 218 -0.51 7.12 -4.98
CA TRP A 218 0.04 7.32 -3.65
C TRP A 218 1.45 6.77 -3.56
N SER A 219 2.41 7.64 -3.21
CA SER A 219 3.73 7.19 -2.77
C SER A 219 3.62 6.47 -1.43
N VAL A 220 4.38 5.40 -1.25
CA VAL A 220 4.58 4.74 0.04
C VAL A 220 6.00 5.00 0.48
N PHE A 221 6.17 5.83 1.51
CA PHE A 221 7.47 6.35 1.86
C PHE A 221 7.87 6.02 3.30
N ALA A 222 8.98 5.30 3.46
CA ALA A 222 9.50 4.98 4.76
C ALA A 222 9.95 6.25 5.48
N THR A 223 9.45 6.45 6.70
CA THR A 223 9.76 7.62 7.52
C THR A 223 10.17 7.19 8.91
N VAL A 224 11.35 7.59 9.36
CA VAL A 224 11.84 7.30 10.72
C VAL A 224 12.50 8.55 11.29
N HIS A 225 11.76 9.23 12.17
CA HIS A 225 12.19 10.46 12.82
C HIS A 225 13.19 10.17 13.95
N GLN A 226 14.37 10.78 13.89
CA GLN A 226 15.43 10.66 14.88
C GLN A 226 15.64 9.21 15.37
N PRO A 227 15.85 8.23 14.45
CA PRO A 227 15.96 6.85 14.86
C PRO A 227 17.20 6.59 15.72
N SER A 228 17.08 5.67 16.68
CA SER A 228 18.25 4.97 17.17
C SER A 228 18.86 4.12 16.06
N GLU A 229 20.14 3.74 16.17
CA GLU A 229 20.75 2.81 15.20
C GLU A 229 19.92 1.52 15.06
N THR A 230 19.39 1.01 16.18
CA THR A 230 18.54 -0.19 16.17
C THR A 230 17.25 0.02 15.38
N ASP A 231 16.59 1.16 15.53
CA ASP A 231 15.35 1.45 14.79
C ASP A 231 15.65 1.63 13.30
N TYR A 232 16.70 2.34 12.95
CA TYR A 232 17.12 2.49 11.56
C TYR A 232 17.41 1.13 10.91
N LEU A 233 18.20 0.29 11.56
CA LEU A 233 18.51 -1.04 11.05
C LEU A 233 17.27 -1.91 10.88
N LYS A 234 16.33 -1.87 11.82
CA LYS A 234 15.09 -2.67 11.74
C LYS A 234 14.09 -2.14 10.74
N MET A 235 13.86 -0.82 10.72
CA MET A 235 12.75 -0.23 9.96
C MET A 235 13.14 0.07 8.51
N ILE A 236 14.42 0.34 8.23
CA ILE A 236 14.92 0.65 6.90
C ILE A 236 15.73 -0.52 6.33
N VAL A 237 16.85 -0.87 6.96
CA VAL A 237 17.80 -1.84 6.40
C VAL A 237 17.19 -3.23 6.30
N ALA A 238 16.67 -3.76 7.40
CA ALA A 238 16.08 -5.10 7.44
C ALA A 238 14.88 -5.22 6.50
N ARG A 239 14.07 -4.17 6.42
CA ARG A 239 12.89 -4.15 5.55
C ARG A 239 13.26 -4.19 4.08
N LEU A 240 14.19 -3.34 3.64
CA LEU A 240 14.70 -3.37 2.27
C LEU A 240 15.40 -4.69 1.96
N ALA A 241 16.27 -5.16 2.86
CA ALA A 241 16.99 -6.43 2.72
C ALA A 241 16.03 -7.62 2.51
N THR A 242 14.89 -7.63 3.21
CA THR A 242 13.85 -8.66 3.04
C THR A 242 13.27 -8.63 1.63
N TYR A 243 13.04 -7.47 1.04
CA TYR A 243 12.56 -7.38 -0.34
C TYR A 243 13.64 -7.83 -1.34
N LEU A 244 14.88 -7.39 -1.14
CA LEU A 244 16.01 -7.78 -1.98
C LEU A 244 16.32 -9.29 -1.91
N GLN A 245 16.07 -9.92 -0.76
CA GLN A 245 16.28 -11.35 -0.55
C GLN A 245 15.38 -12.22 -1.44
N ILE A 246 14.14 -11.78 -1.73
CA ILE A 246 13.12 -12.57 -2.41
C ILE A 246 13.40 -12.64 -3.92
N PRO A 247 13.60 -13.84 -4.51
CA PRO A 247 13.79 -13.99 -5.95
C PRO A 247 12.59 -13.45 -6.75
N GLY A 248 12.89 -12.74 -7.84
CA GLY A 248 11.92 -12.08 -8.70
C GLY A 248 11.41 -10.75 -8.13
N TYR A 249 11.28 -10.62 -6.82
CA TYR A 249 10.83 -9.38 -6.19
C TYR A 249 11.97 -8.36 -6.08
N GLY A 250 13.13 -8.79 -5.61
CA GLY A 250 14.33 -7.94 -5.54
C GLY A 250 14.75 -7.47 -6.93
N GLU A 251 14.75 -8.35 -7.94
CA GLU A 251 15.02 -7.95 -9.32
C GLU A 251 14.05 -6.90 -9.83
N ALA A 252 12.75 -7.04 -9.53
CA ALA A 252 11.75 -6.05 -9.92
C ALA A 252 12.00 -4.70 -9.25
N LEU A 253 12.35 -4.69 -7.95
CA LEU A 253 12.66 -3.46 -7.21
C LEU A 253 13.93 -2.78 -7.73
N VAL A 254 14.97 -3.54 -8.01
CA VAL A 254 16.21 -3.05 -8.60
C VAL A 254 15.96 -2.47 -9.98
N THR A 255 15.19 -3.16 -10.82
CA THR A 255 14.85 -2.70 -12.17
C THR A 255 14.09 -1.39 -12.18
N VAL A 256 13.08 -1.21 -11.33
CA VAL A 256 12.27 0.04 -11.34
C VAL A 256 13.03 1.24 -10.80
N ASN A 257 14.08 1.01 -10.00
CA ASN A 257 14.93 2.06 -9.47
C ASN A 257 16.17 2.33 -10.33
N ASP A 258 16.36 1.59 -11.42
CA ASP A 258 17.57 1.62 -12.25
C ASP A 258 18.85 1.37 -11.40
N TRP A 259 18.76 0.43 -10.45
CA TRP A 259 19.88 0.02 -9.61
C TRP A 259 20.68 -1.10 -10.27
N ASP A 260 21.91 -1.30 -9.78
CA ASP A 260 22.82 -2.30 -10.34
C ASP A 260 22.45 -3.74 -9.94
N MET A 261 22.19 -4.58 -10.93
CA MET A 261 21.78 -5.98 -10.73
C MET A 261 22.88 -6.85 -10.15
N ASP A 262 24.15 -6.57 -10.47
CA ASP A 262 25.29 -7.33 -9.92
C ASP A 262 25.46 -7.07 -8.42
N THR A 263 25.14 -5.88 -7.96
CA THR A 263 25.06 -5.55 -6.52
C THR A 263 23.98 -6.38 -5.83
N LEU A 264 22.80 -6.58 -6.44
CA LEU A 264 21.77 -7.46 -5.89
C LEU A 264 22.26 -8.92 -5.76
N TYR A 265 22.91 -9.42 -6.79
CA TYR A 265 23.43 -10.80 -6.76
C TYR A 265 24.57 -10.96 -5.75
N SER A 266 25.42 -9.96 -5.63
CA SER A 266 26.47 -9.90 -4.60
C SER A 266 25.88 -9.88 -3.20
N PHE A 267 24.86 -9.05 -2.94
CA PHE A 267 24.10 -9.03 -1.68
C PHE A 267 23.56 -10.43 -1.34
N ARG A 268 22.86 -11.08 -2.25
CA ARG A 268 22.29 -12.41 -2.05
C ARG A 268 23.34 -13.49 -1.84
N SER A 269 24.53 -13.33 -2.44
CA SER A 269 25.64 -14.29 -2.31
C SER A 269 26.40 -14.19 -0.99
N ALA A 270 26.26 -13.07 -0.27
CA ALA A 270 26.96 -12.84 0.99
C ALA A 270 26.56 -13.87 2.06
N ALA A 271 27.55 -14.36 2.82
CA ALA A 271 27.34 -15.42 3.79
C ALA A 271 26.29 -15.05 4.84
N VAL A 272 26.29 -13.79 5.30
CA VAL A 272 25.31 -13.30 6.30
C VAL A 272 23.88 -13.38 5.77
N VAL A 273 23.63 -13.15 4.47
CA VAL A 273 22.31 -13.24 3.86
C VAL A 273 21.91 -14.69 3.60
N LYS A 274 22.82 -15.50 3.03
CA LYS A 274 22.56 -16.92 2.74
C LYS A 274 22.23 -17.75 3.97
N ASN A 275 22.83 -17.44 5.10
CA ASN A 275 22.69 -18.22 6.34
C ASN A 275 21.48 -17.79 7.18
N ILE A 276 20.72 -16.78 6.77
CA ILE A 276 19.48 -16.37 7.45
C ILE A 276 18.36 -17.34 7.07
N GLY A 277 17.83 -18.04 8.06
CA GLY A 277 16.78 -19.06 7.90
C GLY A 277 15.35 -18.51 7.85
N GLY A 278 15.12 -17.36 7.21
CA GLY A 278 13.80 -16.72 7.13
C GLY A 278 13.84 -15.34 6.51
N ALA A 279 12.76 -14.57 6.68
CA ALA A 279 12.72 -13.18 6.28
C ALA A 279 13.67 -12.35 7.17
N ILE A 280 14.57 -11.59 6.57
CA ILE A 280 15.62 -10.83 7.29
C ILE A 280 15.02 -9.94 8.37
N ASP A 281 13.92 -9.22 8.06
CA ASP A 281 13.25 -8.32 9.00
C ASP A 281 12.56 -9.02 10.19
N SER A 282 12.43 -10.35 10.13
CA SER A 282 11.80 -11.15 11.17
C SER A 282 12.79 -11.86 12.09
N VAL A 283 13.97 -12.23 11.56
CA VAL A 283 14.87 -13.17 12.23
C VAL A 283 16.28 -12.65 12.43
N ALA A 284 16.74 -11.63 11.68
CA ALA A 284 18.09 -11.13 11.79
C ALA A 284 18.33 -10.41 13.13
N ASP A 285 19.45 -10.70 13.77
CA ASP A 285 19.91 -9.98 14.94
C ASP A 285 20.61 -8.66 14.59
N PHE A 286 20.93 -7.87 15.61
CA PHE A 286 21.56 -6.56 15.45
C PHE A 286 22.89 -6.62 14.69
N THR A 287 23.77 -7.58 15.03
CA THR A 287 25.08 -7.76 14.38
C THR A 287 24.94 -8.16 12.91
N GLN A 288 23.99 -9.03 12.62
CA GLN A 288 23.66 -9.41 11.25
C GLN A 288 23.15 -8.21 10.44
N LEU A 289 22.28 -7.38 11.04
CA LEU A 289 21.76 -6.18 10.36
C LEU A 289 22.85 -5.15 10.09
N GLN A 290 23.80 -4.93 10.99
CA GLN A 290 24.97 -4.07 10.73
C GLN A 290 25.85 -4.59 9.58
N ALA A 291 26.01 -5.92 9.49
CA ALA A 291 26.74 -6.52 8.37
C ALA A 291 25.95 -6.41 7.05
N ILE A 292 24.64 -6.55 7.08
CA ILE A 292 23.74 -6.42 5.92
C ILE A 292 23.71 -4.98 5.41
N GLU A 293 23.68 -3.99 6.30
CA GLU A 293 23.71 -2.58 5.95
C GLU A 293 24.88 -2.23 5.02
N LYS A 294 26.06 -2.78 5.31
CA LYS A 294 27.28 -2.55 4.52
C LYS A 294 27.24 -3.14 3.09
N LEU A 295 26.30 -4.06 2.84
CA LEU A 295 26.09 -4.69 1.55
C LEU A 295 25.10 -3.92 0.67
N ILE A 296 24.33 -2.99 1.25
CA ILE A 296 23.28 -2.23 0.54
C ILE A 296 23.77 -0.80 0.36
N PRO A 297 23.97 -0.32 -0.88
CA PRO A 297 24.37 1.06 -1.15
C PRO A 297 23.40 2.07 -0.49
N GLU A 298 23.91 3.19 -0.04
CA GLU A 298 23.10 4.21 0.63
C GLU A 298 21.96 4.72 -0.24
N HIS A 299 22.21 4.97 -1.53
CA HIS A 299 21.20 5.44 -2.48
C HIS A 299 20.10 4.41 -2.79
N TRP A 300 20.25 3.14 -2.35
CA TRP A 300 19.20 2.13 -2.42
C TRP A 300 18.21 2.20 -1.24
N ARG A 301 18.41 3.14 -0.35
CA ARG A 301 17.60 3.32 0.87
C ARG A 301 16.79 4.63 0.85
N PRO A 302 16.02 4.93 -0.23
CA PRO A 302 15.21 6.14 -0.29
C PRO A 302 14.18 6.12 0.84
N ALA A 303 14.32 7.06 1.75
CA ALA A 303 13.49 7.19 2.95
C ALA A 303 13.60 8.59 3.54
N ALA A 304 12.64 8.98 4.37
CA ALA A 304 12.74 10.15 5.23
C ALA A 304 13.36 9.73 6.57
N VAL A 305 14.64 10.00 6.75
CA VAL A 305 15.39 9.66 7.97
C VAL A 305 16.15 10.90 8.45
N GLY A 306 16.04 11.24 9.72
CA GLY A 306 16.69 12.39 10.30
C GLY A 306 15.81 13.16 11.27
N ASP A 307 16.04 14.47 11.39
CA ASP A 307 15.18 15.35 12.18
C ASP A 307 13.81 15.58 11.52
N ALA A 308 12.91 16.17 12.25
CA ALA A 308 11.53 16.38 11.79
C ALA A 308 11.45 17.25 10.52
N LYS A 309 12.30 18.27 10.40
CA LYS A 309 12.35 19.15 9.25
C LYS A 309 12.84 18.41 8.02
N THR A 310 13.95 17.69 8.12
CA THR A 310 14.50 16.87 7.03
C THR A 310 13.47 15.85 6.54
N CYS A 311 12.78 15.17 7.46
CA CYS A 311 11.73 14.21 7.09
C CYS A 311 10.56 14.90 6.38
N ALA A 312 10.14 16.07 6.84
CA ALA A 312 9.04 16.82 6.22
C ALA A 312 9.40 17.33 4.81
N GLU A 313 10.62 17.80 4.59
CA GLU A 313 11.12 18.17 3.27
C GLU A 313 11.09 16.97 2.31
N ARG A 314 11.48 15.78 2.76
CA ARG A 314 11.38 14.53 1.97
C ARG A 314 9.94 14.14 1.65
N TRP A 315 8.96 14.49 2.48
CA TRP A 315 7.55 14.30 2.15
C TRP A 315 7.11 15.23 1.02
N VAL A 316 7.53 16.49 1.04
CA VAL A 316 7.25 17.46 -0.05
C VAL A 316 7.86 16.98 -1.36
N ASP A 317 9.07 16.41 -1.35
CA ASP A 317 9.70 15.87 -2.55
C ASP A 317 8.87 14.77 -3.23
N GLN A 318 8.10 13.98 -2.46
CA GLN A 318 7.22 12.97 -3.05
C GLN A 318 6.09 13.62 -3.88
N PHE A 319 5.55 14.74 -3.42
CA PHE A 319 4.55 15.50 -4.19
C PHE A 319 5.19 16.19 -5.40
N ASN A 320 6.39 16.71 -5.25
CA ASN A 320 7.17 17.31 -6.37
C ASN A 320 7.49 16.26 -7.45
N ALA A 321 7.68 15.00 -7.07
CA ALA A 321 7.86 13.87 -8.00
C ALA A 321 6.55 13.40 -8.66
N GLY A 322 5.41 13.98 -8.29
CA GLY A 322 4.11 13.78 -8.94
C GLY A 322 3.13 12.87 -8.20
N ALA A 323 3.42 12.47 -6.96
CA ALA A 323 2.45 11.73 -6.17
C ALA A 323 1.24 12.59 -5.81
N ASP A 324 0.04 12.02 -5.91
CA ASP A 324 -1.18 12.67 -5.43
C ASP A 324 -1.32 12.54 -3.91
N GLY A 325 -0.77 11.52 -3.31
CA GLY A 325 -0.82 11.26 -1.87
C GLY A 325 0.42 10.55 -1.35
N LEU A 326 0.61 10.63 -0.04
CA LEU A 326 1.72 10.00 0.65
C LEU A 326 1.22 9.07 1.76
N ILE A 327 1.64 7.81 1.71
CA ILE A 327 1.41 6.83 2.78
C ILE A 327 2.69 6.68 3.60
N ILE A 328 2.66 7.15 4.83
CA ILE A 328 3.78 7.06 5.77
C ILE A 328 3.94 5.60 6.19
N HIS A 329 5.12 5.04 5.94
CA HIS A 329 5.50 3.69 6.31
C HIS A 329 6.58 3.71 7.38
N ALA A 330 6.70 2.65 8.17
CA ALA A 330 7.71 2.45 9.22
C ALA A 330 7.51 3.23 10.53
N SER A 331 6.52 4.12 10.63
CA SER A 331 6.25 4.89 11.85
C SER A 331 4.77 4.86 12.23
N THR A 332 4.50 4.96 13.53
CA THR A 332 3.16 5.19 14.08
C THR A 332 2.81 6.68 14.08
N PRO A 333 1.52 7.06 14.23
CA PRO A 333 1.11 8.45 14.35
C PRO A 333 1.87 9.23 15.44
N GLU A 334 2.08 8.63 16.60
CA GLU A 334 2.88 9.21 17.68
C GLU A 334 4.33 9.51 17.25
N GLN A 335 4.96 8.59 16.50
CA GLN A 335 6.34 8.71 16.06
C GLN A 335 6.53 9.76 14.97
N PHE A 336 5.56 9.92 14.05
CA PHE A 336 5.68 10.91 12.98
C PHE A 336 5.02 12.26 13.29
N ALA A 337 4.33 12.42 14.43
CA ALA A 337 3.69 13.68 14.80
C ALA A 337 4.65 14.89 14.76
N PRO A 338 5.92 14.82 15.19
CA PRO A 338 6.87 15.93 15.03
C PRO A 338 7.14 16.29 13.56
N VAL A 339 7.21 15.27 12.68
CA VAL A 339 7.40 15.48 11.23
C VAL A 339 6.18 16.18 10.63
N LEU A 340 4.98 15.76 11.03
CA LEU A 340 3.73 16.38 10.60
C LEU A 340 3.66 17.87 10.96
N ALA A 341 4.14 18.25 12.15
CA ALA A 341 4.19 19.65 12.58
C ALA A 341 5.16 20.51 11.74
N GLU A 342 6.26 19.93 11.25
CA GLU A 342 7.16 20.62 10.31
C GLU A 342 6.58 20.63 8.89
N TYR A 343 5.96 19.52 8.46
CA TYR A 343 5.29 19.45 7.16
C TYR A 343 4.20 20.51 7.01
N GLU A 344 3.41 20.75 8.04
CA GLU A 344 2.36 21.79 8.03
C GLU A 344 2.88 23.17 7.65
N LYS A 345 4.13 23.52 8.01
CA LYS A 345 4.76 24.80 7.74
C LYS A 345 5.18 24.96 6.26
N ILE A 346 5.46 23.85 5.59
CA ILE A 346 5.99 23.82 4.22
C ILE A 346 5.07 23.09 3.23
N ARG A 347 3.88 22.74 3.68
CA ARG A 347 2.87 22.02 2.89
C ARG A 347 2.53 22.78 1.61
N PRO A 348 2.58 22.15 0.42
CA PRO A 348 2.17 22.77 -0.83
C PRO A 348 0.64 22.83 -0.94
N ASN A 349 0.02 23.77 -0.22
CA ASN A 349 -1.44 23.84 -0.03
C ASN A 349 -2.20 23.97 -1.35
N GLU A 350 -1.62 24.57 -2.37
CA GLU A 350 -2.20 24.74 -3.70
C GLU A 350 -2.48 23.42 -4.42
N LEU A 351 -1.75 22.34 -4.08
CA LEU A 351 -1.96 21.02 -4.65
C LEU A 351 -3.18 20.29 -4.04
N PHE A 352 -3.68 20.77 -2.92
CA PHE A 352 -4.69 20.05 -2.12
C PHE A 352 -5.99 20.83 -1.91
N VAL A 353 -6.24 21.84 -2.73
CA VAL A 353 -7.49 22.61 -2.72
C VAL A 353 -8.67 21.67 -3.01
N GLU A 354 -9.71 21.74 -2.17
CA GLU A 354 -10.94 20.91 -2.30
C GLU A 354 -10.73 19.38 -2.23
N ARG A 355 -9.55 18.93 -1.77
CA ARG A 355 -9.26 17.50 -1.67
C ARG A 355 -10.01 16.86 -0.49
N SER A 356 -10.68 15.75 -0.77
CA SER A 356 -11.28 14.88 0.26
C SER A 356 -10.31 13.76 0.67
N ASN A 357 -10.68 13.04 1.74
CA ASN A 357 -9.94 11.86 2.20
C ASN A 357 -10.04 10.66 1.24
N ARG A 358 -10.97 10.67 0.27
CA ARG A 358 -11.17 9.56 -0.68
C ARG A 358 -9.88 9.28 -1.47
N PRO A 359 -9.32 8.06 -1.39
CA PRO A 359 -8.00 7.74 -1.95
C PRO A 359 -8.00 7.39 -3.45
N GLY A 360 -9.16 7.33 -4.08
CA GLY A 360 -9.32 7.00 -5.50
C GLY A 360 -10.19 8.01 -6.24
#